data_ca355027fbb1b687f32ffc4e5dbb9b44
#
_entry.id   ca355027fbb1b687f32ffc4e5dbb9b44
#
_cell.length_a   1.000
_cell.length_b   1.000
_cell.length_c   1.000
_cell.angle_alpha   90.00
_cell.angle_beta   90.00
_cell.angle_gamma   90.00
#
_symmetry.space_group_name_H-M   'P 1'
#
loop_
_entity.id
_entity.type
_entity.pdbx_description
1 polymer ?
#
loop_
_entity_poly.entity_id
_entity_poly.type
_entity_poly.pdbx_seq_one_letter_code
_entity_poly.pdbx_strand_id
1 'polypeptide(L)'
;MAGLTVFGGGGYAGSHIVEAAAVRGMEVTSITRTEVATQIANVRYRQGSLTDPAVRAHALSSGDTILIAASPRGAMADVLRGAIADFAAEADNAGVRLGVIGGSGSLIAEPGGPRLFEMPGFGQEYLAEARTMSEVLDDLLAA
;
A
#
# COMPACT_ATOMS: atom_id res chain seq x y z
N MET A 1 -13.85 -13.32 12.73
CA MET A 1 -13.73 -11.87 12.44
C MET A 1 -12.89 -11.65 11.21
N ALA A 2 -13.22 -10.61 10.45
CA ALA A 2 -12.41 -10.24 9.31
C ALA A 2 -11.04 -9.72 9.76
N GLY A 3 -9.97 -10.24 9.18
CA GLY A 3 -8.61 -9.80 9.43
C GLY A 3 -8.15 -8.80 8.37
N LEU A 4 -7.27 -7.91 8.78
CA LEU A 4 -6.65 -6.91 7.94
C LEU A 4 -5.15 -6.85 8.20
N THR A 5 -4.36 -7.04 7.16
CA THR A 5 -2.92 -6.82 7.22
C THR A 5 -2.59 -5.55 6.45
N VAL A 6 -1.89 -4.62 7.09
CA VAL A 6 -1.51 -3.32 6.51
C VAL A 6 0.00 -3.24 6.39
N PHE A 7 0.49 -3.15 5.16
CA PHE A 7 1.89 -2.80 4.88
C PHE A 7 2.03 -1.29 4.88
N GLY A 8 3.00 -0.77 5.62
CA GLY A 8 3.15 0.66 5.82
C GLY A 8 2.25 1.23 6.92
N GLY A 9 1.85 0.40 7.88
CA GLY A 9 0.97 0.80 8.98
C GLY A 9 1.53 1.84 9.95
N GLY A 10 2.80 2.20 9.82
CA GLY A 10 3.42 3.30 10.58
C GLY A 10 3.40 4.65 9.88
N GLY A 11 3.04 4.69 8.60
CA GLY A 11 2.95 5.92 7.82
C GLY A 11 1.67 6.71 8.08
N TYR A 12 1.53 7.85 7.40
CA TYR A 12 0.36 8.72 7.59
C TYR A 12 -0.97 8.01 7.29
N ALA A 13 -1.13 7.50 6.08
CA ALA A 13 -2.36 6.79 5.71
C ALA A 13 -2.49 5.46 6.44
N GLY A 14 -1.41 4.69 6.50
CA GLY A 14 -1.40 3.37 7.11
C GLY A 14 -1.75 3.37 8.60
N SER A 15 -1.24 4.33 9.36
CA SER A 15 -1.54 4.44 10.79
C SER A 15 -3.02 4.75 11.05
N HIS A 16 -3.63 5.59 10.24
CA HIS A 16 -5.06 5.90 10.34
C HIS A 16 -5.94 4.70 9.93
N ILE A 17 -5.51 3.92 8.95
CA ILE A 17 -6.20 2.69 8.55
C ILE A 17 -6.16 1.66 9.68
N VAL A 18 -4.98 1.47 10.28
CA VAL A 18 -4.79 0.54 11.41
C VAL A 18 -5.70 0.94 12.58
N GLU A 19 -5.71 2.21 12.95
CA GLU A 19 -6.55 2.73 14.02
C GLU A 19 -8.03 2.52 13.72
N ALA A 20 -8.48 2.91 12.53
CA ALA A 20 -9.88 2.79 12.14
C ALA A 20 -10.37 1.33 12.13
N ALA A 21 -9.51 0.40 11.69
CA ALA A 21 -9.83 -1.02 11.69
C ALA A 21 -9.88 -1.59 13.11
N ALA A 22 -8.92 -1.21 13.95
CA ALA A 22 -8.88 -1.65 15.35
C ALA A 22 -10.12 -1.18 16.13
N VAL A 23 -10.53 0.06 15.95
CA VAL A 23 -11.74 0.62 16.59
C VAL A 23 -13.00 -0.16 16.14
N ARG A 24 -13.02 -0.68 14.94
CA ARG A 24 -14.12 -1.50 14.42
C ARG A 24 -14.10 -2.96 14.89
N GLY A 25 -13.15 -3.32 15.74
CA GLY A 25 -13.01 -4.68 16.25
C GLY A 25 -12.42 -5.69 15.26
N MET A 26 -11.78 -5.22 14.19
CA MET A 26 -11.09 -6.12 13.27
C MET A 26 -9.80 -6.66 13.89
N GLU A 27 -9.39 -7.84 13.47
CA GLU A 27 -8.05 -8.34 13.76
C GLU A 27 -7.05 -7.66 12.82
N VAL A 28 -6.15 -6.85 13.35
CA VAL A 28 -5.23 -6.04 12.56
C VAL A 28 -3.79 -6.46 12.78
N THR A 29 -3.06 -6.66 11.69
CA THR A 29 -1.61 -6.81 11.69
C THR A 29 -1.00 -5.65 10.90
N SER A 30 -0.08 -4.92 11.52
CA SER A 30 0.67 -3.84 10.90
C SER A 30 2.08 -4.31 10.60
N ILE A 31 2.50 -4.20 9.35
CA ILE A 31 3.86 -4.58 8.91
C ILE A 31 4.58 -3.32 8.45
N THR A 32 5.71 -3.04 9.08
CA THR A 32 6.55 -1.87 8.80
C THR A 32 8.01 -2.27 8.68
N ARG A 33 8.78 -1.48 7.94
CA ARG A 33 10.23 -1.72 7.80
C ARG A 33 10.98 -1.42 9.08
N THR A 34 10.48 -0.46 9.86
CA THR A 34 11.06 -0.06 11.14
C THR A 34 10.05 -0.20 12.26
N GLU A 35 10.52 -0.29 13.48
CA GLU A 35 9.65 -0.38 14.64
C GLU A 35 8.78 0.87 14.79
N VAL A 36 7.50 0.67 15.13
CA VAL A 36 6.56 1.76 15.38
C VAL A 36 6.64 2.18 16.84
N ALA A 37 6.91 3.47 17.09
CA ALA A 37 7.11 4.00 18.44
C ALA A 37 5.81 3.98 19.28
N THR A 38 4.67 4.29 18.64
CA THR A 38 3.37 4.31 19.33
C THR A 38 2.51 3.19 18.78
N GLN A 39 2.19 2.20 19.63
CA GLN A 39 1.40 1.05 19.25
C GLN A 39 -0.02 1.14 19.78
N ILE A 40 -0.97 0.76 18.93
CA ILE A 40 -2.39 0.70 19.29
C ILE A 40 -2.68 -0.66 19.93
N ALA A 41 -3.46 -0.66 21.01
CA ALA A 41 -3.85 -1.89 21.68
C ALA A 41 -4.60 -2.84 20.74
N ASN A 42 -4.36 -4.13 20.90
CA ASN A 42 -4.97 -5.22 20.10
C ASN A 42 -4.57 -5.24 18.62
N VAL A 43 -3.52 -4.53 18.25
CA VAL A 43 -2.89 -4.61 16.93
C VAL A 43 -1.60 -5.39 17.03
N ARG A 44 -1.38 -6.34 16.13
CA ARG A 44 -0.11 -7.05 16.00
C ARG A 44 0.84 -6.23 15.15
N TYR A 45 2.03 -5.95 15.66
CA TYR A 45 3.06 -5.22 14.94
C TYR A 45 4.21 -6.14 14.57
N ARG A 46 4.58 -6.12 13.30
CA ARG A 46 5.71 -6.90 12.77
C ARG A 46 6.62 -6.02 11.94
N GLN A 47 7.91 -6.30 12.01
CA GLN A 47 8.87 -5.70 11.08
C GLN A 47 9.04 -6.59 9.86
N GLY A 48 9.07 -5.97 8.69
CA GLY A 48 9.27 -6.65 7.44
C GLY A 48 9.16 -5.70 6.27
N SER A 49 9.68 -6.12 5.12
CA SER A 49 9.62 -5.34 3.89
C SER A 49 8.67 -5.99 2.90
N LEU A 50 7.88 -5.14 2.22
CA LEU A 50 7.06 -5.52 1.08
C LEU A 50 7.88 -6.17 -0.05
N THR A 51 9.17 -5.85 -0.13
CA THR A 51 10.08 -6.41 -1.15
C THR A 51 10.55 -7.82 -0.83
N ASP A 52 10.32 -8.30 0.39
CA ASP A 52 10.72 -9.64 0.82
C ASP A 52 9.62 -10.65 0.49
N PRO A 53 9.89 -11.62 -0.43
CA PRO A 53 8.89 -12.63 -0.78
C PRO A 53 8.40 -13.46 0.41
N ALA A 54 9.25 -13.72 1.41
CA ALA A 54 8.88 -14.48 2.60
C ALA A 54 7.87 -13.71 3.45
N VAL A 55 8.02 -12.39 3.57
CA VAL A 55 7.08 -11.52 4.29
C VAL A 55 5.73 -11.50 3.58
N ARG A 56 5.72 -11.38 2.25
CA ARG A 56 4.49 -11.43 1.45
C ARG A 56 3.77 -12.78 1.60
N ALA A 57 4.51 -13.86 1.46
CA ALA A 57 3.95 -15.21 1.59
C ALA A 57 3.32 -15.43 2.97
N HIS A 58 3.97 -14.97 4.02
CA HIS A 58 3.45 -15.06 5.38
C HIS A 58 2.14 -14.27 5.52
N ALA A 59 2.09 -13.05 4.99
CA ALA A 59 0.88 -12.23 5.00
C ALA A 59 -0.28 -12.90 4.24
N LEU A 60 0.00 -13.48 3.08
CA LEU A 60 -1.00 -14.20 2.28
C LEU A 60 -1.53 -15.45 3.00
N SER A 61 -0.72 -16.11 3.79
CA SER A 61 -1.12 -17.34 4.50
C SER A 61 -2.19 -17.10 5.56
N SER A 62 -2.36 -15.88 6.03
CA SER A 62 -3.40 -15.54 7.01
C SER A 62 -4.81 -15.53 6.39
N GLY A 63 -4.92 -15.36 5.07
CA GLY A 63 -6.19 -15.18 4.37
C GLY A 63 -6.88 -13.86 4.61
N ASP A 64 -6.22 -12.94 5.31
CA ASP A 64 -6.74 -11.61 5.58
C ASP A 64 -6.75 -10.74 4.32
N THR A 65 -7.61 -9.72 4.32
CA THR A 65 -7.47 -8.64 3.33
C THR A 65 -6.15 -7.89 3.58
N ILE A 66 -5.42 -7.61 2.52
CA ILE A 66 -4.14 -6.91 2.59
C ILE A 66 -4.29 -5.52 2.00
N LEU A 67 -3.82 -4.51 2.72
CA LEU A 67 -3.71 -3.14 2.23
C LEU A 67 -2.25 -2.69 2.20
N ILE A 68 -1.84 -2.11 1.09
CA ILE A 68 -0.52 -1.52 0.92
C ILE A 68 -0.66 -0.01 1.00
N ALA A 69 -0.06 0.59 2.03
CA ALA A 69 -0.03 2.03 2.28
C ALA A 69 1.42 2.52 2.29
N ALA A 70 2.22 2.08 1.33
CA ALA A 70 3.62 2.44 1.18
C ALA A 70 3.78 3.52 0.10
N SER A 71 4.80 4.38 0.27
CA SER A 71 5.15 5.41 -0.70
C SER A 71 6.43 5.07 -1.42
N PRO A 72 6.57 5.41 -2.72
CA PRO A 72 7.80 5.20 -3.49
C PRO A 72 8.82 6.29 -3.19
N ARG A 73 9.26 6.34 -1.93
CA ARG A 73 10.23 7.34 -1.43
C ARG A 73 11.44 6.63 -0.83
N GLY A 74 12.59 7.30 -0.88
CA GLY A 74 13.82 6.78 -0.31
C GLY A 74 14.17 5.42 -0.89
N ALA A 75 14.43 4.44 -0.04
CA ALA A 75 14.78 3.08 -0.44
C ALA A 75 13.69 2.37 -1.27
N MET A 76 12.45 2.83 -1.20
CA MET A 76 11.32 2.24 -1.93
C MET A 76 11.08 2.84 -3.31
N ALA A 77 11.75 3.95 -3.65
CA ALA A 77 11.48 4.70 -4.89
C ALA A 77 11.56 3.85 -6.16
N ASP A 78 12.58 2.99 -6.26
CA ASP A 78 12.83 2.19 -7.46
C ASP A 78 12.30 0.76 -7.39
N VAL A 79 11.83 0.32 -6.23
CA VAL A 79 11.46 -1.09 -6.00
C VAL A 79 9.98 -1.30 -5.70
N LEU A 80 9.25 -0.26 -5.30
CA LEU A 80 7.86 -0.39 -4.85
C LEU A 80 6.95 -0.92 -5.96
N ARG A 81 7.06 -0.39 -7.17
CA ARG A 81 6.22 -0.79 -8.30
C ARG A 81 6.34 -2.29 -8.59
N GLY A 82 7.57 -2.79 -8.70
CA GLY A 82 7.82 -4.21 -8.93
C GLY A 82 7.33 -5.10 -7.79
N ALA A 83 7.54 -4.68 -6.55
CA ALA A 83 7.08 -5.41 -5.38
C ALA A 83 5.54 -5.50 -5.33
N ILE A 84 4.84 -4.42 -5.68
CA ILE A 84 3.37 -4.42 -5.75
C ILE A 84 2.89 -5.35 -6.88
N ALA A 85 3.54 -5.34 -8.04
CA ALA A 85 3.18 -6.22 -9.15
C ALA A 85 3.34 -7.70 -8.76
N ASP A 86 4.44 -8.05 -8.11
CA ASP A 86 4.67 -9.41 -7.61
C ASP A 86 3.60 -9.80 -6.57
N PHE A 87 3.34 -8.91 -5.63
CA PHE A 87 2.36 -9.15 -4.58
C PHE A 87 0.93 -9.31 -5.14
N ALA A 88 0.57 -8.52 -6.13
CA ALA A 88 -0.74 -8.62 -6.78
C ALA A 88 -0.93 -10.00 -7.45
N ALA A 89 0.09 -10.49 -8.16
CA ALA A 89 0.05 -11.81 -8.77
C ALA A 89 -0.01 -12.93 -7.71
N GLU A 90 0.77 -12.81 -6.64
CA GLU A 90 0.76 -13.76 -5.53
C GLU A 90 -0.60 -13.78 -4.81
N ALA A 91 -1.19 -12.62 -4.59
CA ALA A 91 -2.50 -12.48 -3.94
C ALA A 91 -3.62 -13.07 -4.80
N ASP A 92 -3.59 -12.84 -6.11
CA ASP A 92 -4.54 -13.42 -7.05
C ASP A 92 -4.47 -14.95 -7.02
N ASN A 93 -3.27 -15.50 -7.11
CA ASN A 93 -3.07 -16.95 -7.02
C ASN A 93 -3.53 -17.55 -5.70
N ALA A 94 -3.43 -16.80 -4.61
CA ALA A 94 -3.86 -17.23 -3.27
C ALA A 94 -5.35 -16.97 -3.00
N GLY A 95 -6.05 -16.27 -3.88
CA GLY A 95 -7.44 -15.87 -3.67
C GLY A 95 -7.61 -14.84 -2.55
N VAL A 96 -6.57 -14.04 -2.27
CA VAL A 96 -6.56 -13.04 -1.22
C VAL A 96 -6.82 -11.64 -1.82
N ARG A 97 -7.68 -10.88 -1.17
CA ARG A 97 -7.98 -9.51 -1.58
C ARG A 97 -6.81 -8.59 -1.25
N LEU A 98 -6.33 -7.88 -2.25
CA LEU A 98 -5.27 -6.89 -2.12
C LEU A 98 -5.79 -5.51 -2.53
N GLY A 99 -5.55 -4.51 -1.68
CA GLY A 99 -5.81 -3.11 -1.99
C GLY A 99 -4.53 -2.28 -1.90
N VAL A 100 -4.43 -1.27 -2.71
CA VAL A 100 -3.28 -0.35 -2.72
C VAL A 100 -3.78 1.08 -2.57
N ILE A 101 -3.21 1.81 -1.62
CA ILE A 101 -3.47 3.24 -1.49
C ILE A 101 -2.65 3.94 -2.56
N GLY A 102 -3.35 4.50 -3.54
CA GLY A 102 -2.75 5.24 -4.64
C GLY A 102 -2.47 6.69 -4.30
N GLY A 103 -2.08 7.45 -5.31
CA GLY A 103 -1.81 8.88 -5.20
C GLY A 103 -2.86 9.73 -5.92
N SER A 104 -3.10 10.94 -5.42
CA SER A 104 -4.03 11.88 -6.04
C SER A 104 -3.58 12.31 -7.45
N GLY A 105 -2.28 12.24 -7.73
CA GLY A 105 -1.76 12.56 -9.06
C GLY A 105 -2.28 11.66 -10.18
N SER A 106 -2.79 10.48 -9.85
CA SER A 106 -3.38 9.54 -10.82
C SER A 106 -4.82 9.90 -11.21
N LEU A 107 -5.46 10.81 -10.48
CA LEU A 107 -6.84 11.21 -10.73
C LEU A 107 -6.97 12.03 -12.01
N ILE A 108 -8.12 11.89 -12.66
CA ILE A 108 -8.48 12.69 -13.84
C ILE A 108 -9.46 13.77 -13.39
N ALA A 109 -9.12 15.04 -13.66
CA ALA A 109 -9.93 16.17 -13.20
C ALA A 109 -11.26 16.29 -13.97
N GLU A 110 -11.27 15.87 -15.24
CA GLU A 110 -12.46 15.90 -16.10
C GLU A 110 -12.45 14.69 -17.05
N PRO A 111 -13.62 14.20 -17.48
CA PRO A 111 -13.70 13.03 -18.38
C PRO A 111 -12.89 13.21 -19.65
N GLY A 112 -12.02 12.22 -19.95
CA GLY A 112 -11.16 12.26 -21.13
C GLY A 112 -9.94 13.18 -21.03
N GLY A 113 -9.77 13.85 -19.89
CA GLY A 113 -8.64 14.73 -19.64
C GLY A 113 -7.38 14.00 -19.18
N PRO A 114 -6.26 14.74 -19.02
CA PRO A 114 -5.02 14.17 -18.49
C PRO A 114 -5.14 13.90 -16.99
N ARG A 115 -4.22 13.10 -16.47
CA ARG A 115 -4.07 12.92 -15.03
C ARG A 115 -3.50 14.17 -14.38
N LEU A 116 -3.80 14.39 -13.10
CA LEU A 116 -3.38 15.61 -12.40
C LEU A 116 -1.87 15.82 -12.43
N PHE A 117 -1.06 14.76 -12.35
CA PHE A 117 0.39 14.90 -12.38
C PHE A 117 0.94 15.39 -13.75
N GLU A 118 0.16 15.25 -14.82
CA GLU A 118 0.51 15.69 -16.16
C GLU A 118 0.12 17.15 -16.42
N MET A 119 -0.65 17.75 -15.50
CA MET A 119 -1.16 19.11 -15.67
C MET A 119 -0.13 20.16 -15.27
N PRO A 120 -0.17 21.36 -15.91
CA PRO A 120 0.63 22.50 -15.47
C PRO A 120 0.35 22.85 -14.01
N GLY A 121 1.42 23.18 -13.26
CA GLY A 121 1.29 23.55 -11.84
C GLY A 121 1.33 22.41 -10.86
N PHE A 122 1.43 21.16 -11.30
CA PHE A 122 1.69 20.06 -10.41
C PHE A 122 3.07 20.21 -9.76
N GLY A 123 3.16 20.04 -8.44
CA GLY A 123 4.40 20.26 -7.69
C GLY A 123 5.54 19.36 -8.16
N GLN A 124 6.68 19.95 -8.54
CA GLN A 124 7.85 19.22 -9.03
C GLN A 124 8.37 18.21 -8.01
N GLU A 125 8.29 18.53 -6.72
CA GLU A 125 8.72 17.67 -5.62
C GLU A 125 7.92 16.37 -5.51
N TYR A 126 6.71 16.34 -6.06
CA TYR A 126 5.82 15.18 -6.02
C TYR A 126 5.76 14.39 -7.34
N LEU A 127 6.39 14.91 -8.38
CA LEU A 127 6.21 14.40 -9.74
C LEU A 127 6.68 12.95 -9.91
N ALA A 128 7.86 12.61 -9.39
CA ALA A 128 8.41 11.26 -9.49
C ALA A 128 7.52 10.23 -8.75
N GLU A 129 7.07 10.57 -7.56
CA GLU A 129 6.17 9.73 -6.78
C GLU A 129 4.82 9.56 -7.47
N ALA A 130 4.23 10.65 -7.96
CA ALA A 130 2.96 10.62 -8.66
C ALA A 130 3.01 9.77 -9.93
N ARG A 131 4.11 9.85 -10.67
CA ARG A 131 4.33 9.04 -11.87
C ARG A 131 4.40 7.56 -11.52
N THR A 132 5.18 7.19 -10.51
CA THR A 132 5.31 5.80 -10.06
C THR A 132 3.95 5.25 -9.61
N MET A 133 3.20 5.99 -8.81
CA MET A 133 1.88 5.53 -8.35
C MET A 133 0.84 5.47 -9.46
N SER A 134 0.98 6.31 -10.48
CA SER A 134 0.15 6.23 -11.69
C SER A 134 0.44 4.97 -12.49
N GLU A 135 1.71 4.59 -12.60
CA GLU A 135 2.12 3.33 -13.25
C GLU A 135 1.66 2.11 -12.47
N VAL A 136 1.68 2.17 -11.13
CA VAL A 136 1.12 1.12 -10.27
C VAL A 136 -0.37 0.94 -10.55
N LEU A 137 -1.12 2.02 -10.65
CA LEU A 137 -2.55 1.97 -11.00
C LEU A 137 -2.75 1.30 -12.35
N ASP A 138 -1.98 1.67 -13.36
CA ASP A 138 -2.07 1.07 -14.70
C ASP A 138 -1.76 -0.42 -14.67
N ASP A 139 -0.74 -0.84 -13.94
CA ASP A 139 -0.38 -2.25 -13.78
C ASP A 139 -1.52 -3.04 -13.15
N LEU A 140 -2.17 -2.51 -12.11
CA LEU A 140 -3.28 -3.17 -11.43
C LEU A 140 -4.53 -3.25 -12.30
N LEU A 141 -4.82 -2.22 -13.08
CA LEU A 141 -5.95 -2.21 -14.00
C LEU A 141 -5.77 -3.16 -15.18
N ALA A 142 -4.52 -3.44 -15.58
CA ALA A 142 -4.19 -4.37 -16.67
C ALA A 142 -4.07 -5.82 -16.21
N ALA A 143 -4.03 -6.06 -14.93
CA ALA A 143 -3.86 -7.41 -14.35
C ALA A 143 -5.13 -8.26 -14.45
#